data_d5b7a89e1654efbf9956ff288c632ddf
#
_entry.id   d5b7a89e1654efbf9956ff288c632ddf
#
_cell.length_a   1.000
_cell.length_b   1.000
_cell.length_c   1.000
_cell.angle_alpha   90.00
_cell.angle_beta   90.00
_cell.angle_gamma   90.00
#
_symmetry.space_group_name_H-M   'P 1'
#
loop_
_entity.id
_entity.type
_entity.pdbx_description
1 polymer ?
#
loop_
_entity_poly.entity_id
_entity_poly.type
_entity_poly.pdbx_seq_one_letter_code
_entity_poly.pdbx_strand_id
1 'polypeptide(L)'
;MNEHSSTKRRWVAIASFALFSMFFGAGNLIFPPSLGRNMGDQLLPAFFGFSISAVGLVLLSAIATIRAGGTIESVARHLGGPLSMAFGGLILICIGPGLAIPRTAATSHEMLAGAFLPGLSPLVTSVFFFAVTLFFVIKPSRVVSGLGLVLTPVLVAILVLLIGKSFLFPLGPMTNTGATEVFSQSFLEGYQTMDALAALAFSIVIIKDFQRRGMKDPNQVVRCTAFASIFAALGLVLVYGGLMYIGATTSSLGVEDLGRVDLLLFSVDKLSGNTGKMLMTIAMYLACLTTAIGLTSTFSDFMERLTKGKIKARIWSILCVTVSAILAVQGVDQIVAISAPILVAVYPISIALIVLNLVQGPLNRRSIHIGAVLGATLPAVDFLIGLVRGTPILSGEFGLIPEAWQNYYWVVPSIVLAVVFYFVLPEKAKIVTALDEQKIQE
;
A
#
# COMPACT_ATOMS: atom_id res chain seq x y z
N MET A 1 20.86 -33.56 -6.23
CA MET A 1 20.92 -32.27 -5.53
C MET A 1 20.42 -31.07 -6.36
N ASN A 2 20.39 -31.13 -7.70
CA ASN A 2 20.03 -30.01 -8.58
C ASN A 2 18.52 -29.78 -8.79
N GLU A 3 17.64 -30.79 -8.80
CA GLU A 3 16.22 -30.65 -9.07
C GLU A 3 15.46 -29.90 -7.97
N HIS A 4 15.78 -30.14 -6.70
CA HIS A 4 15.17 -29.44 -5.58
C HIS A 4 15.52 -27.94 -5.54
N SER A 5 16.71 -27.58 -6.01
CA SER A 5 17.15 -26.18 -6.10
C SER A 5 16.44 -25.44 -7.25
N SER A 6 16.28 -26.08 -8.40
CA SER A 6 15.59 -25.48 -9.56
C SER A 6 14.09 -25.26 -9.29
N THR A 7 13.44 -26.20 -8.63
CA THR A 7 12.03 -26.11 -8.24
C THR A 7 11.78 -24.97 -7.25
N LYS A 8 12.67 -24.78 -6.25
CA LYS A 8 12.58 -23.67 -5.30
C LYS A 8 12.74 -22.31 -5.97
N ARG A 9 13.72 -22.15 -6.89
CA ARG A 9 13.91 -20.91 -7.66
C ARG A 9 12.66 -20.55 -8.48
N ARG A 10 12.04 -21.53 -9.12
CA ARG A 10 10.79 -21.34 -9.87
C ARG A 10 9.64 -20.88 -8.95
N TRP A 11 9.52 -21.45 -7.75
CA TRP A 11 8.49 -21.02 -6.79
C TRP A 11 8.72 -19.60 -6.28
N VAL A 12 9.96 -19.21 -6.00
CA VAL A 12 10.30 -17.82 -5.63
C VAL A 12 9.97 -16.86 -6.77
N ALA A 13 10.31 -17.19 -8.01
CA ALA A 13 9.97 -16.35 -9.16
C ALA A 13 8.45 -16.18 -9.32
N ILE A 14 7.67 -17.26 -9.23
CA ILE A 14 6.19 -17.18 -9.28
C ILE A 14 5.66 -16.32 -8.13
N ALA A 15 6.18 -16.50 -6.91
CA ALA A 15 5.77 -15.71 -5.75
C ALA A 15 6.16 -14.22 -5.90
N SER A 16 7.30 -13.92 -6.54
CA SER A 16 7.71 -12.53 -6.83
C SER A 16 6.72 -11.82 -7.75
N PHE A 17 6.32 -12.49 -8.85
CA PHE A 17 5.30 -11.95 -9.75
C PHE A 17 3.94 -11.83 -9.08
N ALA A 18 3.56 -12.79 -8.23
CA ALA A 18 2.33 -12.73 -7.48
C ALA A 18 2.32 -11.55 -6.49
N LEU A 19 3.41 -11.35 -5.73
CA LEU A 19 3.58 -10.21 -4.83
C LEU A 19 3.57 -8.89 -5.60
N PHE A 20 4.31 -8.78 -6.69
CA PHE A 20 4.29 -7.61 -7.54
C PHE A 20 2.86 -7.29 -7.98
N SER A 21 2.12 -8.29 -8.48
CA SER A 21 0.72 -8.14 -8.89
C SER A 21 -0.21 -7.71 -7.75
N MET A 22 0.02 -8.23 -6.54
CA MET A 22 -0.80 -7.90 -5.38
C MET A 22 -0.56 -6.47 -4.88
N PHE A 23 0.68 -5.99 -4.97
CA PHE A 23 1.03 -4.62 -4.61
C PHE A 23 0.71 -3.63 -5.73
N PHE A 24 0.67 -4.06 -6.99
CA PHE A 24 0.51 -3.19 -8.14
C PHE A 24 -0.97 -2.86 -8.38
N GLY A 25 -1.45 -1.81 -7.75
CA GLY A 25 -2.83 -1.31 -7.85
C GLY A 25 -2.93 0.06 -8.55
N ALA A 26 -4.10 0.69 -8.47
CA ALA A 26 -4.38 1.99 -9.07
C ALA A 26 -3.39 3.08 -8.65
N GLY A 27 -3.09 3.17 -7.34
CA GLY A 27 -2.19 4.17 -6.79
C GLY A 27 -0.81 4.14 -7.42
N ASN A 28 -0.28 2.95 -7.66
CA ASN A 28 1.06 2.72 -8.19
C ASN A 28 1.27 3.27 -9.61
N LEU A 29 0.19 3.53 -10.32
CA LEU A 29 0.20 4.09 -11.67
C LEU A 29 -0.02 5.60 -11.71
N ILE A 30 -0.79 6.14 -10.76
CA ILE A 30 -1.19 7.56 -10.80
C ILE A 30 -0.31 8.48 -9.95
N PHE A 31 0.27 7.99 -8.83
CA PHE A 31 1.10 8.83 -7.97
C PHE A 31 2.48 9.13 -8.54
N PRO A 32 3.24 8.15 -9.10
CA PRO A 32 4.58 8.45 -9.60
C PRO A 32 4.60 9.50 -10.72
N PRO A 33 3.72 9.45 -11.76
CA PRO A 33 3.71 10.51 -12.78
C PRO A 33 3.33 11.88 -12.20
N SER A 34 2.32 11.94 -11.33
CA SER A 34 1.90 13.19 -10.69
C SER A 34 3.04 13.80 -9.85
N LEU A 35 3.72 12.96 -9.05
CA LEU A 35 4.87 13.39 -8.28
C LEU A 35 6.02 13.87 -9.19
N GLY A 36 6.33 13.13 -10.26
CA GLY A 36 7.35 13.53 -11.23
C GLY A 36 7.07 14.89 -11.85
N ARG A 37 5.83 15.16 -12.29
CA ARG A 37 5.39 16.46 -12.79
C ARG A 37 5.64 17.57 -11.77
N ASN A 38 5.23 17.35 -10.53
CA ASN A 38 5.30 18.37 -9.48
C ASN A 38 6.73 18.66 -9.02
N MET A 39 7.65 17.70 -9.15
CA MET A 39 9.05 17.83 -8.72
C MET A 39 9.99 18.24 -9.86
N GLY A 40 9.58 18.07 -11.11
CA GLY A 40 10.30 18.52 -12.30
C GLY A 40 11.76 18.05 -12.34
N ASP A 41 12.70 19.01 -12.33
CA ASP A 41 14.16 18.77 -12.38
C ASP A 41 14.72 18.14 -11.09
N GLN A 42 13.97 18.18 -9.99
CA GLN A 42 14.35 17.55 -8.71
C GLN A 42 13.92 16.08 -8.62
N LEU A 43 13.91 15.37 -9.75
CA LEU A 43 13.45 13.99 -9.87
C LEU A 43 14.21 13.01 -8.95
N LEU A 44 15.54 13.15 -8.78
CA LEU A 44 16.33 12.21 -8.00
C LEU A 44 15.98 12.20 -6.51
N PRO A 45 15.99 13.33 -5.78
CA PRO A 45 15.56 13.35 -4.38
C PRO A 45 14.10 12.90 -4.21
N ALA A 46 13.24 13.25 -5.17
CA ALA A 46 11.85 12.78 -5.18
C ALA A 46 11.74 11.25 -5.31
N PHE A 47 12.50 10.67 -6.23
CA PHE A 47 12.54 9.23 -6.45
C PHE A 47 13.02 8.46 -5.21
N PHE A 48 14.05 8.93 -4.52
CA PHE A 48 14.52 8.30 -3.29
C PHE A 48 13.50 8.43 -2.16
N GLY A 49 12.92 9.60 -1.94
CA GLY A 49 11.89 9.81 -0.93
C GLY A 49 10.69 8.87 -1.14
N PHE A 50 10.14 8.86 -2.35
CA PHE A 50 9.01 8.01 -2.72
C PHE A 50 9.35 6.53 -2.63
N SER A 51 10.50 6.09 -3.16
CA SER A 51 10.88 4.67 -3.19
C SER A 51 11.10 4.10 -1.79
N ILE A 52 11.66 4.88 -0.84
CA ILE A 52 11.83 4.42 0.53
C ILE A 52 10.48 4.14 1.20
N SER A 53 9.48 4.99 1.00
CA SER A 53 8.16 4.80 1.61
C SER A 53 7.27 3.84 0.80
N ALA A 54 7.18 3.98 -0.51
CA ALA A 54 6.30 3.19 -1.35
C ALA A 54 6.83 1.78 -1.66
N VAL A 55 8.13 1.52 -1.47
CA VAL A 55 8.73 0.20 -1.72
C VAL A 55 9.50 -0.31 -0.51
N GLY A 56 10.33 0.52 0.09
CA GLY A 56 11.12 0.14 1.27
C GLY A 56 10.24 -0.31 2.43
N LEU A 57 9.22 0.47 2.79
CA LEU A 57 8.28 0.10 3.85
C LEU A 57 7.45 -1.13 3.48
N VAL A 58 7.11 -1.35 2.22
CA VAL A 58 6.40 -2.56 1.76
C VAL A 58 7.23 -3.81 2.03
N LEU A 59 8.51 -3.78 1.66
CA LEU A 59 9.43 -4.87 1.92
C LEU A 59 9.59 -5.14 3.42
N LEU A 60 9.78 -4.09 4.22
CA LEU A 60 9.91 -4.20 5.67
C LEU A 60 8.61 -4.72 6.30
N SER A 61 7.44 -4.25 5.84
CA SER A 61 6.12 -4.72 6.28
C SER A 61 5.93 -6.22 6.03
N ALA A 62 6.25 -6.68 4.84
CA ALA A 62 6.15 -8.09 4.49
C ALA A 62 7.04 -8.95 5.38
N ILE A 63 8.32 -8.59 5.56
CA ILE A 63 9.27 -9.33 6.39
C ILE A 63 8.83 -9.30 7.86
N ALA A 64 8.42 -8.14 8.39
CA ALA A 64 7.95 -8.00 9.77
C ALA A 64 6.73 -8.87 10.04
N THR A 65 5.76 -8.86 9.13
CA THR A 65 4.53 -9.65 9.26
C THR A 65 4.82 -11.15 9.26
N ILE A 66 5.69 -11.62 8.37
CA ILE A 66 6.07 -13.04 8.31
C ILE A 66 6.77 -13.46 9.62
N ARG A 67 7.69 -12.64 10.12
CA ARG A 67 8.38 -12.90 11.40
C ARG A 67 7.43 -12.88 12.59
N ALA A 68 6.41 -12.03 12.54
CA ALA A 68 5.40 -11.94 13.60
C ALA A 68 4.41 -13.11 13.64
N GLY A 69 4.32 -13.94 12.58
CA GLY A 69 3.38 -15.07 12.49
C GLY A 69 2.42 -14.99 11.29
N GLY A 70 2.61 -14.02 10.39
CA GLY A 70 1.96 -13.95 9.08
C GLY A 70 0.63 -13.22 9.02
N THR A 71 0.11 -12.70 10.13
CA THR A 71 -1.16 -11.95 10.14
C THR A 71 -0.97 -10.51 10.63
N ILE A 72 -1.88 -9.62 10.26
CA ILE A 72 -1.89 -8.23 10.73
C ILE A 72 -1.93 -8.17 12.25
N GLU A 73 -2.78 -8.98 12.87
CA GLU A 73 -2.96 -9.03 14.31
C GLU A 73 -1.68 -9.49 15.02
N SER A 74 -0.92 -10.40 14.39
CA SER A 74 0.33 -10.89 14.95
C SER A 74 1.41 -9.81 15.02
N VAL A 75 1.40 -8.84 14.11
CA VAL A 75 2.33 -7.68 14.13
C VAL A 75 2.10 -6.82 15.37
N ALA A 76 0.85 -6.67 15.78
CA ALA A 76 0.46 -5.90 16.96
C ALA A 76 0.27 -6.74 18.24
N ARG A 77 0.64 -8.02 18.25
CA ARG A 77 0.36 -8.96 19.37
C ARG A 77 0.84 -8.49 20.73
N HIS A 78 1.94 -7.76 20.76
CA HIS A 78 2.51 -7.21 22.00
C HIS A 78 1.66 -6.12 22.66
N LEU A 79 0.70 -5.53 21.93
CA LEU A 79 -0.26 -4.58 22.47
C LEU A 79 -1.39 -5.26 23.25
N GLY A 80 -1.55 -6.59 23.11
CA GLY A 80 -2.65 -7.37 23.66
C GLY A 80 -3.81 -7.54 22.68
N GLY A 81 -4.63 -8.57 22.90
CA GLY A 81 -5.66 -9.00 21.97
C GLY A 81 -6.62 -7.92 21.47
N PRO A 82 -7.25 -7.10 22.34
CA PRO A 82 -8.17 -6.05 21.90
C PRO A 82 -7.50 -5.00 21.01
N LEU A 83 -6.32 -4.50 21.40
CA LEU A 83 -5.59 -3.46 20.64
C LEU A 83 -5.02 -4.02 19.33
N SER A 84 -4.58 -5.29 19.34
CA SER A 84 -4.13 -5.98 18.14
C SER A 84 -5.26 -6.11 17.11
N MET A 85 -6.46 -6.49 17.55
CA MET A 85 -7.65 -6.55 16.69
C MET A 85 -8.08 -5.16 16.20
N ALA A 86 -8.02 -4.14 17.07
CA ALA A 86 -8.33 -2.75 16.71
C ALA A 86 -7.36 -2.23 15.64
N PHE A 87 -6.06 -2.49 15.78
CA PHE A 87 -5.05 -2.14 14.78
C PHE A 87 -5.33 -2.84 13.44
N GLY A 88 -5.56 -4.16 13.45
CA GLY A 88 -5.92 -4.89 12.23
C GLY A 88 -7.19 -4.36 11.56
N GLY A 89 -8.22 -4.04 12.36
CA GLY A 89 -9.45 -3.42 11.88
C GLY A 89 -9.22 -2.05 11.26
N LEU A 90 -8.43 -1.19 11.89
CA LEU A 90 -8.08 0.13 11.37
C LEU A 90 -7.38 0.04 10.01
N ILE A 91 -6.35 -0.80 9.91
CA ILE A 91 -5.64 -1.01 8.65
C ILE A 91 -6.58 -1.51 7.56
N LEU A 92 -7.42 -2.52 7.88
CA LEU A 92 -8.33 -3.10 6.89
C LEU A 92 -9.49 -2.18 6.52
N ILE A 93 -9.90 -1.25 7.37
CA ILE A 93 -10.82 -0.18 6.99
C ILE A 93 -10.14 0.78 6.02
N CYS A 94 -8.89 1.18 6.29
CA CYS A 94 -8.15 2.08 5.40
C CYS A 94 -7.92 1.46 4.02
N ILE A 95 -7.36 0.25 3.92
CA ILE A 95 -7.11 -0.40 2.63
C ILE A 95 -8.36 -1.03 2.01
N GLY A 96 -9.43 -1.16 2.77
CA GLY A 96 -10.74 -1.69 2.38
C GLY A 96 -11.71 -0.58 1.97
N PRO A 97 -12.89 -0.57 2.62
CA PRO A 97 -14.00 0.30 2.21
C PRO A 97 -13.75 1.80 2.39
N GLY A 98 -12.76 2.20 3.20
CA GLY A 98 -12.53 3.61 3.51
C GLY A 98 -11.79 4.37 2.42
N LEU A 99 -10.70 3.82 1.88
CA LEU A 99 -9.80 4.56 1.00
C LEU A 99 -9.41 3.81 -0.27
N ALA A 100 -8.78 2.60 -0.17
CA ALA A 100 -8.19 1.96 -1.33
C ALA A 100 -9.22 1.39 -2.31
N ILE A 101 -10.24 0.67 -1.83
CA ILE A 101 -11.27 0.09 -2.72
C ILE A 101 -12.08 1.17 -3.47
N PRO A 102 -12.58 2.25 -2.81
CA PRO A 102 -13.25 3.34 -3.52
C PRO A 102 -12.36 3.95 -4.61
N ARG A 103 -11.07 4.16 -4.31
CA ARG A 103 -10.11 4.73 -5.25
C ARG A 103 -9.92 3.84 -6.49
N THR A 104 -9.96 2.50 -6.36
CA THR A 104 -9.86 1.63 -7.54
C THR A 104 -11.02 1.82 -8.50
N ALA A 105 -12.24 1.98 -7.99
CA ALA A 105 -13.43 2.21 -8.81
C ALA A 105 -13.43 3.62 -9.43
N ALA A 106 -13.05 4.66 -8.66
CA ALA A 106 -12.92 6.02 -9.16
C ALA A 106 -11.88 6.11 -10.28
N THR A 107 -10.69 5.51 -10.08
CA THR A 107 -9.65 5.45 -11.11
C THR A 107 -10.13 4.72 -12.36
N SER A 108 -10.84 3.59 -12.19
CA SER A 108 -11.43 2.85 -13.32
C SER A 108 -12.45 3.68 -14.09
N HIS A 109 -13.27 4.47 -13.39
CA HIS A 109 -14.21 5.39 -14.00
C HIS A 109 -13.50 6.46 -14.82
N GLU A 110 -12.57 7.21 -14.21
CA GLU A 110 -11.85 8.32 -14.86
C GLU A 110 -11.06 7.82 -16.09
N MET A 111 -10.41 6.65 -16.00
CA MET A 111 -9.74 6.03 -17.15
C MET A 111 -10.70 5.70 -18.27
N LEU A 112 -11.88 5.11 -17.97
CA LEU A 112 -12.89 4.77 -18.98
C LEU A 112 -13.51 6.02 -19.62
N ALA A 113 -13.85 7.03 -18.81
CA ALA A 113 -14.40 8.29 -19.27
C ALA A 113 -13.43 9.03 -20.19
N GLY A 114 -12.16 9.14 -19.78
CA GLY A 114 -11.15 9.85 -20.54
C GLY A 114 -10.68 9.13 -21.81
N ALA A 115 -10.80 7.80 -21.87
CA ALA A 115 -10.33 7.03 -23.03
C ALA A 115 -11.44 6.67 -24.04
N PHE A 116 -12.66 6.36 -23.58
CA PHE A 116 -13.68 5.75 -24.43
C PHE A 116 -15.01 6.52 -24.45
N LEU A 117 -15.48 6.99 -23.30
CA LEU A 117 -16.86 7.45 -23.12
C LEU A 117 -16.93 8.76 -22.31
N PRO A 118 -16.58 9.91 -22.92
CA PRO A 118 -16.73 11.20 -22.27
C PRO A 118 -18.21 11.40 -21.86
N GLY A 119 -18.45 11.76 -20.60
CA GLY A 119 -19.81 11.95 -20.06
C GLY A 119 -20.43 10.71 -19.41
N LEU A 120 -19.68 9.61 -19.29
CA LEU A 120 -20.10 8.45 -18.50
C LEU A 120 -20.33 8.83 -17.03
N SER A 121 -21.46 8.46 -16.46
CA SER A 121 -21.78 8.78 -15.06
C SER A 121 -20.90 8.01 -14.08
N PRO A 122 -20.24 8.70 -13.10
CA PRO A 122 -19.46 8.03 -12.04
C PRO A 122 -20.29 7.02 -11.25
N LEU A 123 -21.55 7.31 -11.00
CA LEU A 123 -22.44 6.43 -10.26
C LEU A 123 -22.69 5.11 -11.03
N VAL A 124 -22.97 5.19 -12.33
CA VAL A 124 -23.24 4.00 -13.16
C VAL A 124 -22.02 3.10 -13.23
N THR A 125 -20.84 3.66 -13.48
CA THR A 125 -19.59 2.88 -13.51
C THR A 125 -19.22 2.30 -12.18
N SER A 126 -19.41 3.04 -11.08
CA SER A 126 -19.17 2.57 -9.72
C SER A 126 -20.09 1.39 -9.37
N VAL A 127 -21.39 1.50 -9.64
CA VAL A 127 -22.35 0.41 -9.40
C VAL A 127 -21.98 -0.83 -10.23
N PHE A 128 -21.65 -0.66 -11.51
CA PHE A 128 -21.23 -1.76 -12.37
C PHE A 128 -19.94 -2.41 -11.87
N PHE A 129 -18.91 -1.62 -11.56
CA PHE A 129 -17.62 -2.10 -11.04
C PHE A 129 -17.81 -2.92 -9.76
N PHE A 130 -18.61 -2.43 -8.82
CA PHE A 130 -18.85 -3.11 -7.56
C PHE A 130 -19.81 -4.31 -7.66
N ALA A 131 -20.74 -4.30 -8.61
CA ALA A 131 -21.55 -5.48 -8.90
C ALA A 131 -20.67 -6.64 -9.41
N VAL A 132 -19.73 -6.35 -10.32
CA VAL A 132 -18.75 -7.33 -10.80
C VAL A 132 -17.82 -7.77 -9.67
N THR A 133 -17.30 -6.84 -8.88
CA THR A 133 -16.46 -7.15 -7.70
C THR A 133 -17.20 -8.10 -6.75
N LEU A 134 -18.43 -7.77 -6.37
CA LEU A 134 -19.23 -8.57 -5.45
C LEU A 134 -19.54 -9.97 -5.99
N PHE A 135 -19.84 -10.07 -7.29
CA PHE A 135 -20.05 -11.35 -7.95
C PHE A 135 -18.84 -12.29 -7.76
N PHE A 136 -17.63 -11.79 -8.00
CA PHE A 136 -16.42 -12.59 -7.87
C PHE A 136 -16.01 -12.86 -6.41
N VAL A 137 -16.32 -11.96 -5.49
CA VAL A 137 -16.08 -12.18 -4.05
C VAL A 137 -17.00 -13.27 -3.49
N ILE A 138 -18.29 -13.25 -3.88
CA ILE A 138 -19.27 -14.25 -3.38
C ILE A 138 -19.08 -15.61 -4.06
N LYS A 139 -18.66 -15.62 -5.32
CA LYS A 139 -18.40 -16.85 -6.09
C LYS A 139 -16.93 -16.86 -6.55
N PRO A 140 -15.99 -17.19 -5.66
CA PRO A 140 -14.58 -17.21 -6.03
C PRO A 140 -14.38 -18.19 -7.17
N SER A 141 -13.90 -17.69 -8.29
CA SER A 141 -13.63 -18.51 -9.47
C SER A 141 -12.12 -18.58 -9.71
N ARG A 142 -11.66 -19.69 -10.34
CA ARG A 142 -10.27 -19.81 -10.82
C ARG A 142 -9.93 -18.75 -11.88
N VAL A 143 -10.95 -18.11 -12.46
CA VAL A 143 -10.80 -17.06 -13.46
C VAL A 143 -10.12 -15.83 -12.86
N VAL A 144 -10.49 -15.42 -11.63
CA VAL A 144 -9.88 -14.23 -10.99
C VAL A 144 -8.40 -14.44 -10.68
N SER A 145 -8.04 -15.63 -10.17
CA SER A 145 -6.62 -15.95 -9.96
C SER A 145 -5.85 -16.11 -11.28
N GLY A 146 -6.50 -16.58 -12.32
CA GLY A 146 -5.94 -16.68 -13.68
C GLY A 146 -5.78 -15.32 -14.36
N LEU A 147 -6.74 -14.40 -14.18
CA LEU A 147 -6.66 -13.03 -14.72
C LEU A 147 -5.43 -12.30 -14.20
N GLY A 148 -5.14 -12.35 -12.90
CA GLY A 148 -3.94 -11.72 -12.33
C GLY A 148 -2.64 -12.26 -12.94
N LEU A 149 -2.56 -13.58 -13.21
CA LEU A 149 -1.38 -14.19 -13.80
C LEU A 149 -1.10 -13.76 -15.24
N VAL A 150 -2.13 -13.45 -16.01
CA VAL A 150 -1.98 -12.99 -17.42
C VAL A 150 -1.89 -11.48 -17.49
N LEU A 151 -2.71 -10.80 -16.71
CA LEU A 151 -2.86 -9.36 -16.77
C LEU A 151 -1.61 -8.61 -16.29
N THR A 152 -0.95 -9.11 -15.24
CA THR A 152 0.24 -8.46 -14.70
C THR A 152 1.40 -8.43 -15.69
N PRO A 153 1.78 -9.55 -16.37
CA PRO A 153 2.79 -9.49 -17.42
C PRO A 153 2.41 -8.55 -18.57
N VAL A 154 1.14 -8.50 -18.96
CA VAL A 154 0.68 -7.60 -20.03
C VAL A 154 0.80 -6.14 -19.60
N LEU A 155 0.34 -5.80 -18.39
CA LEU A 155 0.47 -4.45 -17.85
C LEU A 155 1.93 -4.03 -17.70
N VAL A 156 2.79 -4.90 -17.17
CA VAL A 156 4.24 -4.64 -17.06
C VAL A 156 4.86 -4.44 -18.44
N ALA A 157 4.49 -5.22 -19.43
CA ALA A 157 4.99 -5.04 -20.80
C ALA A 157 4.58 -3.68 -21.39
N ILE A 158 3.31 -3.26 -21.20
CA ILE A 158 2.83 -1.94 -21.62
C ILE A 158 3.66 -0.84 -20.94
N LEU A 159 3.88 -0.94 -19.62
CA LEU A 159 4.65 0.05 -18.86
C LEU A 159 6.12 0.10 -19.30
N VAL A 160 6.76 -1.05 -19.50
CA VAL A 160 8.15 -1.11 -19.98
C VAL A 160 8.28 -0.46 -21.37
N LEU A 161 7.32 -0.70 -22.26
CA LEU A 161 7.29 -0.05 -23.58
C LEU A 161 7.07 1.46 -23.46
N LEU A 162 6.16 1.92 -22.62
CA LEU A 162 5.92 3.34 -22.40
C LEU A 162 7.13 4.04 -21.78
N ILE A 163 7.73 3.45 -20.75
CA ILE A 163 8.93 3.97 -20.07
C ILE A 163 10.10 3.99 -21.05
N GLY A 164 10.35 2.90 -21.78
CA GLY A 164 11.41 2.83 -22.79
C GLY A 164 11.23 3.88 -23.88
N LYS A 165 9.99 4.07 -24.35
CA LYS A 165 9.67 5.10 -25.33
C LYS A 165 9.89 6.51 -24.80
N SER A 166 9.56 6.78 -23.55
CA SER A 166 9.76 8.10 -22.94
C SER A 166 11.25 8.47 -22.76
N PHE A 167 12.12 7.48 -22.54
CA PHE A 167 13.57 7.72 -22.53
C PHE A 167 14.13 8.07 -23.91
N LEU A 168 13.57 7.49 -24.96
CA LEU A 168 13.98 7.78 -26.34
C LEU A 168 13.36 9.07 -26.87
N PHE A 169 12.14 9.37 -26.47
CA PHE A 169 11.34 10.51 -26.93
C PHE A 169 10.67 11.16 -25.70
N PRO A 170 11.41 11.93 -24.90
CA PRO A 170 10.84 12.64 -23.75
C PRO A 170 9.76 13.63 -24.20
N LEU A 171 8.72 13.81 -23.40
CA LEU A 171 7.58 14.67 -23.72
C LEU A 171 7.94 16.16 -23.76
N GLY A 172 8.86 16.57 -22.89
CA GLY A 172 9.40 17.92 -22.81
C GLY A 172 10.62 17.98 -21.89
N PRO A 173 11.28 19.15 -21.79
CA PRO A 173 12.36 19.33 -20.83
C PRO A 173 11.82 19.35 -19.41
N MET A 174 12.59 18.83 -18.47
CA MET A 174 12.28 18.97 -17.04
C MET A 174 12.60 20.39 -16.59
N THR A 175 11.66 21.03 -15.92
CA THR A 175 11.79 22.41 -15.45
C THR A 175 11.83 22.49 -13.94
N ASN A 176 12.41 23.57 -13.42
CA ASN A 176 12.33 23.86 -12.00
C ASN A 176 10.90 24.30 -11.65
N THR A 177 10.24 23.52 -10.82
CA THR A 177 8.86 23.77 -10.39
C THR A 177 8.76 24.59 -9.11
N GLY A 178 9.89 24.99 -8.52
CA GLY A 178 9.94 25.68 -7.23
C GLY A 178 9.59 24.76 -6.03
N ALA A 179 9.58 23.44 -6.22
CA ALA A 179 9.28 22.50 -5.15
C ALA A 179 10.31 22.57 -4.02
N THR A 180 9.83 22.67 -2.79
CA THR A 180 10.63 22.69 -1.56
C THR A 180 10.43 21.37 -0.79
N GLU A 181 11.35 21.01 0.10
CA GLU A 181 11.28 19.78 0.90
C GLU A 181 10.98 18.50 0.08
N VAL A 182 11.53 18.43 -1.12
CA VAL A 182 11.23 17.44 -2.15
C VAL A 182 11.27 15.99 -1.60
N PHE A 183 12.29 15.66 -0.84
CA PHE A 183 12.42 14.31 -0.25
C PHE A 183 11.28 14.01 0.73
N SER A 184 10.96 14.96 1.62
CA SER A 184 9.91 14.82 2.64
C SER A 184 8.53 14.67 2.01
N GLN A 185 8.18 15.57 1.08
CA GLN A 185 6.91 15.52 0.35
C GLN A 185 6.76 14.21 -0.43
N SER A 186 7.82 13.79 -1.12
CA SER A 186 7.82 12.56 -1.89
C SER A 186 7.71 11.31 -1.02
N PHE A 187 8.33 11.32 0.16
CA PHE A 187 8.19 10.24 1.14
C PHE A 187 6.74 10.11 1.63
N LEU A 188 6.08 11.21 1.93
CA LEU A 188 4.67 11.22 2.35
C LEU A 188 3.73 10.83 1.20
N GLU A 189 4.03 11.25 -0.04
CA GLU A 189 3.26 10.82 -1.21
C GLU A 189 3.33 9.31 -1.42
N GLY A 190 4.45 8.66 -1.04
CA GLY A 190 4.57 7.20 -1.07
C GLY A 190 3.60 6.49 -0.13
N TYR A 191 3.13 7.12 0.96
CA TYR A 191 2.06 6.55 1.82
C TYR A 191 0.75 6.36 1.06
N GLN A 192 0.50 7.21 0.06
CA GLN A 192 -0.73 7.15 -0.75
C GLN A 192 -0.86 5.87 -1.56
N THR A 193 0.24 5.15 -1.82
CA THR A 193 0.15 3.84 -2.47
C THR A 193 -0.59 2.82 -1.60
N MET A 194 -0.52 2.97 -0.26
CA MET A 194 -1.06 2.06 0.77
C MET A 194 -0.48 0.64 0.71
N ASP A 195 0.58 0.43 -0.07
CA ASP A 195 1.15 -0.89 -0.29
C ASP A 195 1.79 -1.48 0.98
N ALA A 196 2.38 -0.65 1.84
CA ALA A 196 2.95 -1.11 3.10
C ALA A 196 1.86 -1.63 4.06
N LEU A 197 0.68 -0.98 4.08
CA LEU A 197 -0.48 -1.45 4.84
C LEU A 197 -1.08 -2.72 4.21
N ALA A 198 -1.14 -2.78 2.89
CA ALA A 198 -1.58 -3.96 2.15
C ALA A 198 -0.62 -5.15 2.37
N ALA A 199 0.69 -4.91 2.48
CA ALA A 199 1.68 -5.94 2.76
C ALA A 199 1.47 -6.59 4.14
N LEU A 200 1.03 -5.83 5.15
CA LEU A 200 0.62 -6.39 6.44
C LEU A 200 -0.54 -7.39 6.29
N ALA A 201 -1.49 -7.11 5.38
CA ALA A 201 -2.66 -7.95 5.17
C ALA A 201 -2.38 -9.17 4.26
N PHE A 202 -1.55 -8.99 3.22
CA PHE A 202 -1.38 -10.00 2.18
C PHE A 202 -0.27 -11.01 2.47
N SER A 203 0.60 -10.78 3.45
CA SER A 203 1.72 -11.68 3.77
C SER A 203 1.26 -13.11 4.08
N ILE A 204 0.10 -13.29 4.72
CA ILE A 204 -0.48 -14.60 5.02
C ILE A 204 -0.81 -15.39 3.74
N VAL A 205 -1.18 -14.71 2.66
CA VAL A 205 -1.54 -15.37 1.39
C VAL A 205 -0.32 -16.06 0.79
N ILE A 206 0.82 -15.39 0.84
CA ILE A 206 2.10 -15.92 0.32
C ILE A 206 2.61 -17.08 1.19
N ILE A 207 2.51 -16.95 2.52
CA ILE A 207 2.86 -18.04 3.43
C ILE A 207 2.04 -19.29 3.11
N LYS A 208 0.72 -19.14 2.99
CA LYS A 208 -0.17 -20.25 2.65
C LYS A 208 0.12 -20.84 1.25
N ASP A 209 0.51 -20.03 0.27
CA ASP A 209 0.88 -20.53 -1.06
C ASP A 209 2.14 -21.40 -1.00
N PHE A 210 3.18 -20.98 -0.29
CA PHE A 210 4.38 -21.79 -0.09
C PHE A 210 4.11 -23.08 0.68
N GLN A 211 3.26 -23.03 1.71
CA GLN A 211 2.85 -24.21 2.48
C GLN A 211 2.06 -25.20 1.62
N ARG A 212 1.12 -24.74 0.78
CA ARG A 212 0.38 -25.58 -0.17
C ARG A 212 1.28 -26.24 -1.21
N ARG A 213 2.40 -25.62 -1.57
CA ARG A 213 3.42 -26.20 -2.45
C ARG A 213 4.35 -27.18 -1.75
N GLY A 214 4.09 -27.50 -0.47
CA GLY A 214 4.83 -28.49 0.30
C GLY A 214 6.02 -27.96 1.09
N MET A 215 6.18 -26.64 1.22
CA MET A 215 7.22 -26.04 2.04
C MET A 215 6.77 -26.03 3.50
N LYS A 216 7.27 -26.98 4.30
CA LYS A 216 6.89 -27.16 5.71
C LYS A 216 7.78 -26.42 6.70
N ASP A 217 9.04 -26.15 6.34
CA ASP A 217 10.01 -25.49 7.22
C ASP A 217 9.71 -23.99 7.29
N PRO A 218 9.35 -23.45 8.47
CA PRO A 218 9.04 -22.02 8.64
C PRO A 218 10.20 -21.10 8.23
N ASN A 219 11.45 -21.47 8.50
CA ASN A 219 12.61 -20.68 8.14
C ASN A 219 12.79 -20.59 6.61
N GLN A 220 12.51 -21.68 5.91
CA GLN A 220 12.53 -21.68 4.43
C GLN A 220 11.40 -20.81 3.86
N VAL A 221 10.20 -20.86 4.43
CA VAL A 221 9.08 -19.99 4.02
C VAL A 221 9.45 -18.53 4.20
N VAL A 222 9.96 -18.14 5.37
CA VAL A 222 10.41 -16.76 5.65
C VAL A 222 11.46 -16.32 4.62
N ARG A 223 12.48 -17.15 4.39
CA ARG A 223 13.57 -16.83 3.46
C ARG A 223 13.08 -16.70 2.01
N CYS A 224 12.24 -17.63 1.55
CA CYS A 224 11.71 -17.60 0.19
C CYS A 224 10.77 -16.40 -0.02
N THR A 225 9.95 -16.06 0.98
CA THR A 225 9.09 -14.87 0.91
C THR A 225 9.92 -13.59 0.92
N ALA A 226 10.97 -13.50 1.74
CA ALA A 226 11.87 -12.34 1.73
C ALA A 226 12.52 -12.14 0.35
N PHE A 227 13.03 -13.21 -0.28
CA PHE A 227 13.57 -13.12 -1.64
C PHE A 227 12.50 -12.71 -2.66
N ALA A 228 11.31 -13.30 -2.58
CA ALA A 228 10.21 -12.94 -3.48
C ALA A 228 9.82 -11.46 -3.32
N SER A 229 9.79 -10.96 -2.09
CA SER A 229 9.51 -9.54 -1.80
C SER A 229 10.60 -8.61 -2.33
N ILE A 230 11.88 -8.98 -2.25
CA ILE A 230 12.98 -8.19 -2.82
C ILE A 230 12.85 -8.07 -4.33
N PHE A 231 12.56 -9.17 -5.04
CA PHE A 231 12.39 -9.12 -6.50
C PHE A 231 11.14 -8.31 -6.90
N ALA A 232 10.04 -8.44 -6.15
CA ALA A 232 8.85 -7.61 -6.37
C ALA A 232 9.16 -6.12 -6.14
N ALA A 233 9.89 -5.79 -5.07
CA ALA A 233 10.33 -4.44 -4.75
C ALA A 233 11.20 -3.83 -5.85
N LEU A 234 12.17 -4.58 -6.38
CA LEU A 234 13.00 -4.11 -7.50
C LEU A 234 12.16 -3.79 -8.74
N GLY A 235 11.17 -4.62 -9.05
CA GLY A 235 10.23 -4.35 -10.14
C GLY A 235 9.44 -3.07 -9.91
N LEU A 236 8.94 -2.84 -8.68
CA LEU A 236 8.21 -1.62 -8.31
C LEU A 236 9.11 -0.39 -8.43
N VAL A 237 10.35 -0.43 -7.93
CA VAL A 237 11.31 0.69 -8.04
C VAL A 237 11.54 1.09 -9.48
N LEU A 238 11.75 0.11 -10.39
CA LEU A 238 11.96 0.38 -11.81
C LEU A 238 10.73 1.02 -12.46
N VAL A 239 9.54 0.49 -12.17
CA VAL A 239 8.30 1.05 -12.74
C VAL A 239 8.03 2.46 -12.18
N TYR A 240 8.19 2.67 -10.88
CA TYR A 240 7.96 3.99 -10.27
C TYR A 240 8.95 5.02 -10.76
N GLY A 241 10.23 4.68 -10.87
CA GLY A 241 11.24 5.58 -11.43
C GLY A 241 10.93 5.97 -12.88
N GLY A 242 10.52 5.00 -13.70
CA GLY A 242 10.13 5.26 -15.08
C GLY A 242 8.87 6.11 -15.22
N LEU A 243 7.84 5.83 -14.39
CA LEU A 243 6.61 6.64 -14.37
C LEU A 243 6.85 8.05 -13.84
N MET A 244 7.69 8.20 -12.81
CA MET A 244 8.10 9.54 -12.33
C MET A 244 8.87 10.31 -13.40
N TYR A 245 9.74 9.62 -14.14
CA TYR A 245 10.44 10.23 -15.28
C TYR A 245 9.47 10.73 -16.35
N ILE A 246 8.47 9.92 -16.73
CA ILE A 246 7.41 10.34 -17.67
C ILE A 246 6.75 11.60 -17.14
N GLY A 247 6.33 11.60 -15.86
CA GLY A 247 5.71 12.77 -15.23
C GLY A 247 6.63 14.01 -15.23
N ALA A 248 7.90 13.85 -14.86
CA ALA A 248 8.86 14.95 -14.83
C ALA A 248 9.05 15.61 -16.21
N THR A 249 8.99 14.82 -17.29
CA THR A 249 9.05 15.36 -18.66
C THR A 249 7.79 16.11 -19.08
N THR A 250 6.73 16.12 -18.28
CA THR A 250 5.53 16.95 -18.52
C THR A 250 5.57 18.30 -17.80
N SER A 251 6.55 18.53 -16.93
CA SER A 251 6.60 19.73 -16.07
C SER A 251 6.67 21.06 -16.84
N SER A 252 7.11 21.04 -18.11
CA SER A 252 7.18 22.22 -18.97
C SER A 252 5.98 22.40 -19.92
N LEU A 253 4.97 21.53 -19.86
CA LEU A 253 3.92 21.47 -20.87
C LEU A 253 2.65 22.24 -20.49
N GLY A 254 2.61 22.93 -19.34
CA GLY A 254 1.43 23.67 -18.89
C GLY A 254 0.24 22.74 -18.57
N VAL A 255 0.50 21.63 -17.93
CA VAL A 255 -0.49 20.61 -17.58
C VAL A 255 -0.66 20.48 -16.06
N GLU A 256 -0.38 21.55 -15.32
CA GLU A 256 -0.46 21.59 -13.86
C GLU A 256 -1.88 21.30 -13.35
N ASP A 257 -2.89 21.76 -14.09
CA ASP A 257 -4.31 21.61 -13.73
C ASP A 257 -4.89 20.20 -13.97
N LEU A 258 -4.14 19.33 -14.67
CA LEU A 258 -4.62 17.98 -14.90
C LEU A 258 -4.61 17.15 -13.62
N GLY A 259 -5.73 16.49 -13.34
CA GLY A 259 -5.84 15.47 -12.30
C GLY A 259 -4.85 14.32 -12.52
N ARG A 260 -4.63 13.49 -11.50
CA ARG A 260 -3.65 12.39 -11.55
C ARG A 260 -3.91 11.39 -12.68
N VAL A 261 -5.17 11.04 -12.90
CA VAL A 261 -5.58 10.08 -13.94
C VAL A 261 -5.48 10.72 -15.32
N ASP A 262 -5.91 11.98 -15.45
CA ASP A 262 -5.84 12.72 -16.72
C ASP A 262 -4.39 12.94 -17.16
N LEU A 263 -3.48 13.22 -16.24
CA LEU A 263 -2.05 13.31 -16.51
C LEU A 263 -1.48 11.99 -17.06
N LEU A 264 -1.86 10.86 -16.46
CA LEU A 264 -1.46 9.54 -16.97
C LEU A 264 -1.99 9.31 -18.38
N LEU A 265 -3.28 9.56 -18.61
CA LEU A 265 -3.91 9.43 -19.93
C LEU A 265 -3.25 10.34 -20.97
N PHE A 266 -3.00 11.61 -20.63
CA PHE A 266 -2.29 12.56 -21.48
C PHE A 266 -0.90 12.05 -21.86
N SER A 267 -0.14 11.58 -20.88
CA SER A 267 1.22 11.08 -21.08
C SER A 267 1.24 9.84 -22.00
N VAL A 268 0.32 8.90 -21.76
CA VAL A 268 0.18 7.69 -22.58
C VAL A 268 -0.26 8.02 -24.00
N ASP A 269 -1.21 8.94 -24.16
CA ASP A 269 -1.70 9.39 -25.47
C ASP A 269 -0.57 10.05 -26.29
N LYS A 270 0.20 10.95 -25.67
CA LYS A 270 1.36 11.59 -26.32
C LYS A 270 2.47 10.59 -26.70
N LEU A 271 2.74 9.60 -25.84
CA LEU A 271 3.77 8.59 -26.08
C LEU A 271 3.32 7.52 -27.10
N SER A 272 2.10 7.06 -27.03
CA SER A 272 1.67 5.85 -27.76
C SER A 272 0.34 6.01 -28.52
N GLY A 273 -0.19 7.22 -28.55
CA GLY A 273 -1.44 7.56 -29.24
C GLY A 273 -2.66 6.88 -28.63
N ASN A 274 -3.79 6.98 -29.32
CA ASN A 274 -5.07 6.49 -28.83
C ASN A 274 -5.08 4.97 -28.55
N THR A 275 -4.37 4.17 -29.35
CA THR A 275 -4.27 2.72 -29.14
C THR A 275 -3.58 2.40 -27.81
N GLY A 276 -2.48 3.10 -27.50
CA GLY A 276 -1.78 2.95 -26.22
C GLY A 276 -2.67 3.34 -25.05
N LYS A 277 -3.41 4.44 -25.17
CA LYS A 277 -4.37 4.91 -24.18
C LYS A 277 -5.48 3.88 -23.91
N MET A 278 -6.06 3.30 -24.96
CA MET A 278 -7.08 2.24 -24.84
C MET A 278 -6.55 1.00 -24.14
N LEU A 279 -5.39 0.50 -24.55
CA LEU A 279 -4.76 -0.69 -23.95
C LEU A 279 -4.44 -0.46 -22.46
N MET A 280 -3.88 0.71 -22.13
CA MET A 280 -3.58 1.08 -20.75
C MET A 280 -4.84 1.14 -19.89
N THR A 281 -5.93 1.73 -20.42
CA THR A 281 -7.22 1.82 -19.72
C THR A 281 -7.79 0.44 -19.41
N ILE A 282 -7.79 -0.47 -20.37
CA ILE A 282 -8.29 -1.84 -20.17
C ILE A 282 -7.43 -2.56 -19.13
N ALA A 283 -6.11 -2.49 -19.26
CA ALA A 283 -5.19 -3.14 -18.33
C ALA A 283 -5.37 -2.60 -16.89
N MET A 284 -5.49 -1.28 -16.75
CA MET A 284 -5.69 -0.63 -15.46
C MET A 284 -7.06 -0.96 -14.84
N TYR A 285 -8.14 -0.97 -15.64
CA TYR A 285 -9.46 -1.37 -15.18
C TYR A 285 -9.44 -2.77 -14.58
N LEU A 286 -8.84 -3.73 -15.28
CA LEU A 286 -8.72 -5.11 -14.80
C LEU A 286 -7.81 -5.22 -13.56
N ALA A 287 -6.72 -4.47 -13.49
CA ALA A 287 -5.86 -4.41 -12.31
C ALA A 287 -6.61 -3.85 -11.09
N CYS A 288 -7.36 -2.76 -11.27
CA CYS A 288 -8.22 -2.20 -10.23
C CYS A 288 -9.28 -3.20 -9.76
N LEU A 289 -9.90 -3.92 -10.69
CA LEU A 289 -10.92 -4.91 -10.38
C LEU A 289 -10.36 -6.07 -9.56
N THR A 290 -9.21 -6.62 -9.94
CA THR A 290 -8.57 -7.72 -9.19
C THR A 290 -8.13 -7.27 -7.79
N THR A 291 -7.63 -6.05 -7.65
CA THR A 291 -7.27 -5.45 -6.36
C THR A 291 -8.52 -5.27 -5.48
N ALA A 292 -9.60 -4.72 -6.03
CA ALA A 292 -10.87 -4.55 -5.30
C ALA A 292 -11.45 -5.87 -4.80
N ILE A 293 -11.40 -6.93 -5.62
CA ILE A 293 -11.85 -8.29 -5.24
C ILE A 293 -10.99 -8.82 -4.08
N GLY A 294 -9.67 -8.73 -4.19
CA GLY A 294 -8.74 -9.21 -3.17
C GLY A 294 -8.90 -8.50 -1.82
N LEU A 295 -8.97 -7.17 -1.84
CA LEU A 295 -9.15 -6.35 -0.63
C LEU A 295 -10.52 -6.56 0.01
N THR A 296 -11.59 -6.62 -0.80
CA THR A 296 -12.96 -6.89 -0.30
C THR A 296 -13.03 -8.26 0.38
N SER A 297 -12.43 -9.28 -0.23
CA SER A 297 -12.39 -10.63 0.38
C SER A 297 -11.62 -10.61 1.71
N THR A 298 -10.42 -10.02 1.71
CA THR A 298 -9.57 -9.93 2.91
C THR A 298 -10.24 -9.19 4.05
N PHE A 299 -10.87 -8.04 3.76
CA PHE A 299 -11.65 -7.27 4.73
C PHE A 299 -12.82 -8.09 5.29
N SER A 300 -13.59 -8.73 4.42
CA SER A 300 -14.79 -9.48 4.82
C SER A 300 -14.46 -10.71 5.67
N ASP A 301 -13.40 -11.43 5.33
CA ASP A 301 -12.92 -12.59 6.10
C ASP A 301 -12.41 -12.16 7.49
N PHE A 302 -11.74 -11.03 7.59
CA PHE A 302 -11.31 -10.48 8.86
C PHE A 302 -12.50 -10.08 9.74
N MET A 303 -13.48 -9.36 9.17
CA MET A 303 -14.67 -8.92 9.89
C MET A 303 -15.55 -10.07 10.35
N GLU A 304 -15.64 -11.17 9.58
CA GLU A 304 -16.31 -12.40 10.03
C GLU A 304 -15.58 -13.00 11.24
N ARG A 305 -14.25 -13.08 11.22
CA ARG A 305 -13.47 -13.55 12.38
C ARG A 305 -13.64 -12.63 13.59
N LEU A 306 -13.58 -11.30 13.38
CA LEU A 306 -13.77 -10.30 14.44
C LEU A 306 -15.12 -10.44 15.14
N THR A 307 -16.18 -10.73 14.38
CA THR A 307 -17.53 -10.98 14.91
C THR A 307 -17.77 -12.41 15.36
N LYS A 308 -16.71 -13.24 15.43
CA LYS A 308 -16.77 -14.66 15.80
C LYS A 308 -17.81 -15.44 14.98
N GLY A 309 -17.91 -15.12 13.69
CA GLY A 309 -18.85 -15.76 12.76
C GLY A 309 -20.33 -15.37 12.92
N LYS A 310 -20.66 -14.41 13.79
CA LYS A 310 -22.05 -13.93 13.97
C LYS A 310 -22.57 -13.24 12.69
N ILE A 311 -21.71 -12.51 12.01
CA ILE A 311 -22.00 -11.89 10.73
C ILE A 311 -21.10 -12.53 9.68
N LYS A 312 -21.72 -13.11 8.65
CA LYS A 312 -21.01 -13.83 7.59
C LYS A 312 -20.22 -12.89 6.68
N ALA A 313 -19.08 -13.34 6.14
CA ALA A 313 -18.24 -12.59 5.21
C ALA A 313 -19.04 -12.01 4.03
N ARG A 314 -20.06 -12.72 3.53
CA ARG A 314 -20.94 -12.25 2.47
C ARG A 314 -21.64 -10.92 2.81
N ILE A 315 -22.11 -10.75 4.06
CA ILE A 315 -22.77 -9.51 4.51
C ILE A 315 -21.74 -8.39 4.60
N TRP A 316 -20.55 -8.68 5.14
CA TRP A 316 -19.45 -7.74 5.20
C TRP A 316 -18.97 -7.31 3.81
N SER A 317 -18.96 -8.22 2.82
CA SER A 317 -18.65 -7.89 1.43
C SER A 317 -19.66 -6.92 0.84
N ILE A 318 -20.95 -7.14 1.08
CA ILE A 318 -22.01 -6.22 0.60
C ILE A 318 -21.85 -4.84 1.25
N LEU A 319 -21.64 -4.77 2.55
CA LEU A 319 -21.41 -3.50 3.25
C LEU A 319 -20.15 -2.78 2.71
N CYS A 320 -19.06 -3.53 2.55
CA CYS A 320 -17.81 -3.01 2.00
C CYS A 320 -18.00 -2.36 0.63
N VAL A 321 -18.58 -3.09 -0.32
CA VAL A 321 -18.77 -2.56 -1.69
C VAL A 321 -19.79 -1.43 -1.73
N THR A 322 -20.82 -1.43 -0.87
CA THR A 322 -21.81 -0.34 -0.80
C THR A 322 -21.16 0.96 -0.31
N VAL A 323 -20.41 0.91 0.78
CA VAL A 323 -19.66 2.08 1.29
C VAL A 323 -18.66 2.57 0.24
N SER A 324 -17.93 1.64 -0.37
CA SER A 324 -16.95 1.97 -1.40
C SER A 324 -17.58 2.59 -2.64
N ALA A 325 -18.79 2.15 -3.03
CA ALA A 325 -19.50 2.71 -4.17
C ALA A 325 -19.93 4.17 -3.94
N ILE A 326 -20.37 4.49 -2.73
CA ILE A 326 -20.74 5.85 -2.34
C ILE A 326 -19.50 6.77 -2.39
N LEU A 327 -18.38 6.31 -1.85
CA LEU A 327 -17.15 7.10 -1.82
C LEU A 327 -16.51 7.26 -3.20
N ALA A 328 -16.60 6.25 -4.05
CA ALA A 328 -15.99 6.26 -5.38
C ALA A 328 -16.54 7.34 -6.33
N VAL A 329 -17.78 7.78 -6.12
CA VAL A 329 -18.43 8.82 -6.95
C VAL A 329 -17.74 10.19 -6.78
N GLN A 330 -16.98 10.39 -5.70
CA GLN A 330 -16.28 11.65 -5.44
C GLN A 330 -15.08 11.91 -6.36
N GLY A 331 -14.59 10.89 -7.06
CA GLY A 331 -13.41 10.97 -7.90
C GLY A 331 -12.10 10.73 -7.14
N VAL A 332 -11.03 10.50 -7.92
CA VAL A 332 -9.72 10.08 -7.38
C VAL A 332 -9.10 11.16 -6.52
N ASP A 333 -9.03 12.40 -7.00
CA ASP A 333 -8.34 13.47 -6.30
C ASP A 333 -9.02 13.84 -4.97
N GLN A 334 -10.35 13.77 -4.91
CA GLN A 334 -11.09 13.97 -3.66
C GLN A 334 -10.84 12.85 -2.65
N ILE A 335 -10.82 11.60 -3.11
CA ILE A 335 -10.49 10.45 -2.25
C ILE A 335 -9.06 10.58 -1.72
N VAL A 336 -8.13 11.04 -2.56
CA VAL A 336 -6.73 11.27 -2.15
C VAL A 336 -6.65 12.39 -1.11
N ALA A 337 -7.38 13.50 -1.29
CA ALA A 337 -7.42 14.59 -0.33
C ALA A 337 -7.92 14.14 1.06
N ILE A 338 -8.89 13.22 1.10
CA ILE A 338 -9.39 12.62 2.36
C ILE A 338 -8.39 11.60 2.92
N SER A 339 -7.75 10.81 2.06
CA SER A 339 -6.85 9.74 2.51
C SER A 339 -5.52 10.26 3.04
N ALA A 340 -5.00 11.35 2.50
CA ALA A 340 -3.70 11.88 2.87
C ALA A 340 -3.55 12.11 4.38
N PRO A 341 -4.41 12.88 5.05
CA PRO A 341 -4.30 13.09 6.50
C PRO A 341 -4.50 11.81 7.32
N ILE A 342 -5.38 10.91 6.89
CA ILE A 342 -5.62 9.65 7.58
C ILE A 342 -4.35 8.78 7.52
N LEU A 343 -3.70 8.71 6.38
CA LEU A 343 -2.49 7.92 6.22
C LEU A 343 -1.32 8.51 7.00
N VAL A 344 -1.17 9.83 7.05
CA VAL A 344 -0.16 10.51 7.89
C VAL A 344 -0.33 10.15 9.37
N ALA A 345 -1.56 9.92 9.82
CA ALA A 345 -1.83 9.48 11.20
C ALA A 345 -1.60 7.97 11.42
N VAL A 346 -1.91 7.12 10.44
CA VAL A 346 -1.87 5.65 10.58
C VAL A 346 -0.47 5.08 10.35
N TYR A 347 0.30 5.64 9.40
CA TYR A 347 1.63 5.13 9.07
C TYR A 347 2.64 5.17 10.21
N PRO A 348 2.75 6.22 11.04
CA PRO A 348 3.65 6.24 12.19
C PRO A 348 3.49 5.03 13.12
N ILE A 349 2.25 4.70 13.47
CA ILE A 349 1.92 3.54 14.31
C ILE A 349 2.34 2.24 13.62
N SER A 350 2.03 2.13 12.33
CA SER A 350 2.38 0.96 11.52
C SER A 350 3.90 0.78 11.38
N ILE A 351 4.62 1.86 11.13
CA ILE A 351 6.10 1.85 11.00
C ILE A 351 6.75 1.45 12.32
N ALA A 352 6.30 2.01 13.45
CA ALA A 352 6.80 1.64 14.77
C ALA A 352 6.65 0.12 15.02
N LEU A 353 5.48 -0.45 14.72
CA LEU A 353 5.23 -1.88 14.85
C LEU A 353 6.05 -2.72 13.87
N ILE A 354 6.20 -2.28 12.62
CA ILE A 354 7.02 -2.96 11.61
C ILE A 354 8.48 -3.03 12.08
N VAL A 355 9.05 -1.88 12.47
CA VAL A 355 10.45 -1.80 12.91
C VAL A 355 10.70 -2.69 14.13
N LEU A 356 9.83 -2.65 15.13
CA LEU A 356 9.96 -3.46 16.34
C LEU A 356 9.87 -4.96 16.08
N ASN A 357 9.04 -5.40 15.11
CA ASN A 357 8.98 -6.81 14.74
C ASN A 357 10.18 -7.28 13.88
N LEU A 358 10.97 -6.35 13.33
CA LEU A 358 12.22 -6.67 12.64
C LEU A 358 13.38 -6.85 13.63
N VAL A 359 13.31 -6.18 14.77
CA VAL A 359 14.33 -6.26 15.83
C VAL A 359 14.10 -7.52 16.67
N GLN A 360 15.14 -8.32 16.86
CA GLN A 360 15.12 -9.52 17.71
C GLN A 360 15.86 -9.27 19.03
N GLY A 361 15.59 -10.13 20.01
CA GLY A 361 16.29 -10.09 21.29
C GLY A 361 15.65 -9.17 22.32
N PRO A 362 16.43 -8.51 23.21
CA PRO A 362 15.93 -7.81 24.38
C PRO A 362 15.02 -6.61 24.09
N LEU A 363 15.06 -6.11 22.86
CA LEU A 363 14.20 -5.01 22.41
C LEU A 363 12.80 -5.48 21.95
N ASN A 364 12.59 -6.77 21.75
CA ASN A 364 11.29 -7.32 21.38
C ASN A 364 10.44 -7.61 22.64
N ARG A 365 10.14 -6.57 23.43
CA ARG A 365 9.38 -6.64 24.68
C ARG A 365 8.05 -5.90 24.54
N ARG A 366 7.03 -6.36 25.26
CA ARG A 366 5.71 -5.73 25.29
C ARG A 366 5.75 -4.27 25.71
N SER A 367 6.52 -3.96 26.73
CA SER A 367 6.71 -2.59 27.25
C SER A 367 7.21 -1.64 26.14
N ILE A 368 8.22 -2.05 25.37
CA ILE A 368 8.78 -1.26 24.26
C ILE A 368 7.73 -1.03 23.17
N HIS A 369 6.98 -2.07 22.79
CA HIS A 369 5.93 -1.94 21.78
C HIS A 369 4.83 -0.97 22.21
N ILE A 370 4.37 -1.06 23.47
CA ILE A 370 3.36 -0.14 24.02
C ILE A 370 3.90 1.29 24.03
N GLY A 371 5.11 1.51 24.54
CA GLY A 371 5.72 2.84 24.58
C GLY A 371 5.90 3.44 23.18
N ALA A 372 6.45 2.69 22.24
CA ALA A 372 6.64 3.16 20.88
C ALA A 372 5.32 3.52 20.17
N VAL A 373 4.30 2.66 20.31
CA VAL A 373 2.97 2.91 19.71
C VAL A 373 2.29 4.11 20.35
N LEU A 374 2.35 4.28 21.66
CA LEU A 374 1.82 5.47 22.32
C LEU A 374 2.55 6.72 21.85
N GLY A 375 3.89 6.67 21.75
CA GLY A 375 4.69 7.78 21.24
C GLY A 375 4.39 8.15 19.79
N ALA A 376 4.06 7.19 18.95
CA ALA A 376 3.62 7.42 17.58
C ALA A 376 2.16 7.92 17.49
N THR A 377 1.30 7.50 18.42
CA THR A 377 -0.12 7.87 18.45
C THR A 377 -0.35 9.31 18.90
N LEU A 378 0.43 9.81 19.86
CA LEU A 378 0.29 11.18 20.35
C LEU A 378 0.41 12.24 19.26
N PRO A 379 1.47 12.24 18.42
CA PRO A 379 1.57 13.13 17.28
C PRO A 379 0.49 12.94 16.22
N ALA A 380 0.08 11.70 15.99
CA ALA A 380 -1.00 11.40 15.03
C ALA A 380 -2.34 12.03 15.48
N VAL A 381 -2.65 11.95 16.79
CA VAL A 381 -3.84 12.59 17.37
C VAL A 381 -3.72 14.11 17.34
N ASP A 382 -2.55 14.66 17.66
CA ASP A 382 -2.29 16.12 17.59
C ASP A 382 -2.51 16.64 16.17
N PHE A 383 -1.99 15.94 15.16
CA PHE A 383 -2.20 16.25 13.76
C PHE A 383 -3.69 16.25 13.36
N LEU A 384 -4.44 15.22 13.78
CA LEU A 384 -5.89 15.13 13.52
C LEU A 384 -6.68 16.23 14.22
N ILE A 385 -6.30 16.60 15.45
CA ILE A 385 -6.89 17.74 16.16
C ILE A 385 -6.61 19.03 15.38
N GLY A 386 -5.38 19.20 14.87
CA GLY A 386 -4.99 20.34 14.06
C GLY A 386 -5.84 20.52 12.82
N LEU A 387 -6.21 19.42 12.15
CA LEU A 387 -7.11 19.45 10.98
C LEU A 387 -8.51 19.97 11.33
N VAL A 388 -9.00 19.67 12.52
CA VAL A 388 -10.35 20.10 12.96
C VAL A 388 -10.32 21.54 13.49
N ARG A 389 -9.28 21.92 14.25
CA ARG A 389 -9.15 23.24 14.90
C ARG A 389 -8.48 24.29 14.03
N GLY A 390 -7.83 23.90 12.94
CA GLY A 390 -7.01 24.76 12.09
C GLY A 390 -5.54 24.82 12.52
N THR A 391 -5.21 24.49 13.77
CA THR A 391 -3.83 24.47 14.30
C THR A 391 -3.63 23.28 15.23
N PRO A 392 -2.56 22.49 15.06
CA PRO A 392 -2.17 21.44 15.99
C PRO A 392 -1.70 22.09 17.32
N ILE A 393 -1.87 21.37 18.42
CA ILE A 393 -1.53 21.89 19.76
C ILE A 393 -0.03 21.82 19.99
N LEU A 394 0.58 20.65 19.82
CA LEU A 394 1.99 20.43 20.17
C LEU A 394 2.95 21.08 19.18
N SER A 395 2.67 20.98 17.89
CA SER A 395 3.54 21.52 16.84
C SER A 395 3.22 22.97 16.47
N GLY A 396 1.97 23.40 16.59
CA GLY A 396 1.52 24.75 16.28
C GLY A 396 1.56 25.71 17.47
N GLU A 397 0.72 25.51 18.50
CA GLU A 397 0.59 26.44 19.62
C GLU A 397 1.85 26.52 20.49
N PHE A 398 2.54 25.42 20.72
CA PHE A 398 3.75 25.39 21.55
C PHE A 398 5.03 25.63 20.76
N GLY A 399 5.01 25.62 19.42
CA GLY A 399 6.19 25.87 18.58
C GLY A 399 7.40 24.96 18.87
N LEU A 400 7.15 23.80 19.47
CA LEU A 400 8.19 22.90 19.99
C LEU A 400 8.97 22.18 18.88
N ILE A 401 8.45 22.23 17.63
CA ILE A 401 8.96 21.42 16.53
C ILE A 401 9.24 22.35 15.33
N PRO A 402 10.49 22.37 14.80
CA PRO A 402 10.81 23.07 13.58
C PRO A 402 9.95 22.58 12.40
N GLU A 403 9.55 23.47 11.49
CA GLU A 403 8.70 23.14 10.33
C GLU A 403 9.23 21.95 9.52
N ALA A 404 10.52 21.89 9.28
CA ALA A 404 11.18 20.81 8.55
C ALA A 404 10.99 19.41 9.21
N TRP A 405 10.66 19.35 10.49
CA TRP A 405 10.48 18.11 11.25
C TRP A 405 9.01 17.79 11.53
N GLN A 406 8.07 18.62 11.17
CA GLN A 406 6.64 18.43 11.45
C GLN A 406 6.08 17.11 10.92
N ASN A 407 6.59 16.63 9.78
CA ASN A 407 6.16 15.38 9.18
C ASN A 407 6.73 14.12 9.87
N TYR A 408 7.79 14.27 10.68
CA TYR A 408 8.53 13.17 11.32
C TYR A 408 8.57 13.28 12.84
N TYR A 409 7.90 14.25 13.43
CA TYR A 409 8.00 14.51 14.88
C TYR A 409 7.50 13.35 15.75
N TRP A 410 6.76 12.40 15.19
CA TRP A 410 6.35 11.19 15.87
C TRP A 410 7.52 10.25 16.23
N VAL A 411 8.66 10.34 15.53
CA VAL A 411 9.83 9.47 15.73
C VAL A 411 10.42 9.66 17.13
N VAL A 412 10.61 10.91 17.55
CA VAL A 412 11.21 11.23 18.86
C VAL A 412 10.35 10.75 20.02
N PRO A 413 9.06 11.09 20.12
CA PRO A 413 8.17 10.58 21.18
C PRO A 413 8.06 9.06 21.15
N SER A 414 8.08 8.43 19.97
CA SER A 414 8.03 6.98 19.83
C SER A 414 9.26 6.30 20.46
N ILE A 415 10.45 6.83 20.21
CA ILE A 415 11.70 6.31 20.79
C ILE A 415 11.76 6.60 22.29
N VAL A 416 11.45 7.83 22.69
CA VAL A 416 11.51 8.25 24.11
C VAL A 416 10.56 7.40 24.96
N LEU A 417 9.31 7.26 24.55
CA LEU A 417 8.35 6.44 25.29
C LEU A 417 8.69 4.95 25.25
N ALA A 418 9.26 4.45 24.19
CA ALA A 418 9.76 3.08 24.13
C ALA A 418 10.84 2.84 25.20
N VAL A 419 11.79 3.77 25.34
CA VAL A 419 12.86 3.70 26.35
C VAL A 419 12.29 3.87 27.77
N VAL A 420 11.41 4.84 28.00
CA VAL A 420 10.78 5.05 29.30
C VAL A 420 10.03 3.79 29.75
N PHE A 421 9.20 3.22 28.88
CA PHE A 421 8.43 2.01 29.19
C PHE A 421 9.30 0.78 29.40
N TYR A 422 10.46 0.69 28.74
CA TYR A 422 11.45 -0.36 28.99
C TYR A 422 11.91 -0.40 30.45
N PHE A 423 12.11 0.77 31.08
CA PHE A 423 12.56 0.89 32.47
C PHE A 423 11.40 0.86 33.49
N VAL A 424 10.25 1.44 33.16
CA VAL A 424 9.10 1.56 34.06
C VAL A 424 8.28 0.27 34.14
N LEU A 425 8.20 -0.50 33.08
CA LEU A 425 7.48 -1.77 33.03
C LEU A 425 8.44 -2.94 32.83
N PRO A 426 9.20 -3.35 33.87
CA PRO A 426 10.12 -4.47 33.75
C PRO A 426 9.31 -5.77 33.54
N GLU A 427 9.43 -6.38 32.37
CA GLU A 427 8.85 -7.69 32.08
C GLU A 427 9.80 -8.80 32.48
N LYS A 428 9.31 -9.81 33.22
CA LYS A 428 9.98 -11.11 33.31
C LYS A 428 9.97 -11.73 31.92
N ALA A 429 11.15 -11.96 31.36
CA ALA A 429 11.35 -12.49 30.02
C ALA A 429 10.68 -13.88 29.87
N LYS A 430 9.47 -13.91 29.31
CA LYS A 430 8.86 -15.09 28.70
C LYS A 430 8.08 -14.62 27.48
N ILE A 431 8.75 -14.52 26.36
CA ILE A 431 8.08 -14.44 25.06
C ILE A 431 8.23 -15.83 24.45
N VAL A 432 7.16 -16.59 24.54
CA VAL A 432 6.97 -17.79 23.72
C VAL A 432 6.82 -17.27 22.29
N THR A 433 7.73 -17.62 21.40
CA THR A 433 7.60 -17.28 19.99
C THR A 433 6.43 -18.08 19.40
N ALA A 434 5.77 -17.55 18.37
CA ALA A 434 4.68 -18.29 17.67
C ALA A 434 5.15 -19.65 17.12
N LEU A 435 6.47 -19.84 16.99
CA LEU A 435 7.12 -21.11 16.66
C LEU A 435 7.12 -22.11 17.84
N ASP A 436 7.11 -21.61 19.07
CA ASP A 436 7.05 -22.44 20.27
C ASP A 436 5.61 -22.90 20.58
N GLU A 437 4.60 -22.08 20.24
CA GLU A 437 3.18 -22.50 20.38
C GLU A 437 2.80 -23.60 19.40
N GLN A 438 3.37 -23.63 18.19
CA GLN A 438 3.16 -24.73 17.25
C GLN A 438 3.84 -26.04 17.70
N LYS A 439 4.95 -25.98 18.44
CA LYS A 439 5.60 -27.16 19.02
C LYS A 439 4.90 -27.73 20.24
N ILE A 440 4.02 -26.96 20.89
CA ILE A 440 3.23 -27.39 22.06
C ILE A 440 1.91 -28.05 21.61
N GLN A 441 1.49 -27.85 20.35
CA GLN A 441 0.28 -28.44 19.76
C GLN A 441 0.55 -29.70 18.89
N GLU A 442 1.81 -30.09 18.67
CA GLU A 442 2.24 -31.39 18.16
C GLU A 442 2.58 -32.34 19.33
#